data_6884ac7c847fe3f43ce03035d86ea2ae
#
_entry.id   6884ac7c847fe3f43ce03035d86ea2ae
#
_cell.length_a   1.000
_cell.length_b   1.000
_cell.length_c   1.000
_cell.angle_alpha   90.00
_cell.angle_beta   90.00
_cell.angle_gamma   90.00
#
_symmetry.space_group_name_H-M   'P 1'
#
loop_
_entity.id
_entity.type
_entity.pdbx_description
1 polymer ?
#
loop_
_entity_poly.entity_id
_entity_poly.type
_entity_poly.pdbx_seq_one_letter_code
_entity_poly.pdbx_strand_id
1 'polypeptide(L)'
;EFGEGDEMVGVLGHLDVVPVGEGWTYPPFGAEIHDGKLYGRGVQDDKGPTIGAIYGLKAIRDLGLPINRRIRVLFGTDEENGSSCVRYYIENGGELPTLGFTPDGDYPLIFCEKGAHNMLVGKKITDPGKIKVKSFHGGIAANVVTPYCKLVVEGDIPVAEVEGVRVHKEGNDTIVEADGFGAHGSTPEKGINAAERLFEAVKDVD
;
A
#
# COMPACT_ATOMS: atom_id res chain seq x y z
N GLU A 1 23.47 -6.92 -15.00
CA GLU A 1 23.47 -8.28 -15.55
C GLU A 1 24.79 -8.97 -15.28
N PHE A 2 24.76 -10.28 -15.07
CA PHE A 2 25.91 -11.12 -14.82
C PHE A 2 25.75 -12.48 -15.51
N GLY A 3 26.83 -13.03 -16.04
CA GLY A 3 26.84 -14.32 -16.75
C GLY A 3 26.63 -14.19 -18.25
N GLU A 4 26.67 -15.34 -18.93
CA GLU A 4 26.55 -15.48 -20.38
C GLU A 4 25.51 -16.56 -20.71
N GLY A 5 25.04 -16.59 -21.97
CA GLY A 5 24.09 -17.57 -22.49
C GLY A 5 22.81 -16.95 -23.03
N ASP A 6 22.01 -17.76 -23.68
CA ASP A 6 20.77 -17.33 -24.34
C ASP A 6 19.61 -17.20 -23.34
N GLU A 7 19.59 -18.07 -22.35
CA GLU A 7 18.55 -17.99 -21.28
C GLU A 7 18.91 -16.96 -20.22
N MET A 8 17.90 -16.26 -19.72
CA MET A 8 18.04 -15.24 -18.70
C MET A 8 17.13 -15.51 -17.50
N VAL A 9 17.72 -15.43 -16.31
CA VAL A 9 16.99 -15.39 -15.04
C VAL A 9 16.79 -13.93 -14.66
N GLY A 10 15.54 -13.51 -14.50
CA GLY A 10 15.20 -12.19 -14.01
C GLY A 10 15.01 -12.19 -12.49
N VAL A 11 15.56 -11.19 -11.82
CA VAL A 11 15.22 -10.86 -10.45
C VAL A 11 14.59 -9.48 -10.47
N LEU A 12 13.31 -9.38 -10.15
CA LEU A 12 12.56 -8.13 -10.16
C LEU A 12 12.32 -7.65 -8.74
N GLY A 13 12.98 -6.58 -8.36
CA GLY A 13 12.70 -5.84 -7.14
C GLY A 13 12.27 -4.42 -7.44
N HIS A 14 11.83 -3.66 -6.43
CA HIS A 14 11.45 -2.26 -6.62
C HIS A 14 12.09 -1.30 -5.62
N LEU A 15 12.13 -0.02 -5.99
CA LEU A 15 12.78 1.04 -5.23
C LEU A 15 11.80 2.05 -4.66
N ASP A 16 10.62 2.17 -5.26
CA ASP A 16 9.54 3.03 -4.76
C ASP A 16 8.95 2.46 -3.48
N VAL A 17 8.16 3.24 -2.80
CA VAL A 17 7.58 2.90 -1.50
C VAL A 17 6.20 3.55 -1.36
N VAL A 18 5.31 2.91 -0.61
CA VAL A 18 4.03 3.51 -0.21
C VAL A 18 4.23 4.77 0.65
N PRO A 19 3.22 5.63 0.75
CA PRO A 19 3.25 6.77 1.67
C PRO A 19 3.64 6.36 3.09
N VAL A 20 4.35 7.26 3.78
CA VAL A 20 4.94 6.98 5.09
C VAL A 20 3.91 6.52 6.12
N GLY A 21 2.72 7.17 6.15
CA GLY A 21 1.74 6.97 7.22
C GLY A 21 2.20 7.55 8.55
N GLU A 22 1.53 7.15 9.61
CA GLU A 22 1.76 7.62 10.99
C GLU A 22 2.20 6.48 11.92
N GLY A 23 2.54 6.79 13.18
CA GLY A 23 2.85 5.80 14.20
C GLY A 23 4.27 5.24 14.17
N TRP A 24 5.21 5.90 13.51
CA TRP A 24 6.60 5.49 13.48
C TRP A 24 7.32 5.73 14.81
N THR A 25 8.02 4.71 15.29
CA THR A 25 8.86 4.81 16.50
C THR A 25 10.16 5.59 16.21
N TYR A 26 10.69 5.44 14.99
CA TYR A 26 11.91 6.10 14.53
C TYR A 26 11.62 6.82 13.20
N PRO A 27 12.44 7.81 12.80
CA PRO A 27 12.23 8.50 11.53
C PRO A 27 12.10 7.53 10.34
N PRO A 28 11.02 7.59 9.56
CA PRO A 28 10.76 6.60 8.51
C PRO A 28 11.78 6.55 7.38
N PHE A 29 12.54 7.61 7.20
CA PHE A 29 13.65 7.70 6.24
C PHE A 29 15.03 7.85 6.92
N GLY A 30 15.10 7.57 8.22
CA GLY A 30 16.34 7.65 9.00
C GLY A 30 17.31 6.49 8.78
N ALA A 31 16.80 5.33 8.38
CA ALA A 31 17.57 4.08 8.27
C ALA A 31 18.34 3.76 9.55
N GLU A 32 17.71 3.96 10.69
CA GLU A 32 18.34 3.80 11.99
C GLU A 32 18.40 2.33 12.42
N ILE A 33 19.48 1.96 13.10
CA ILE A 33 19.66 0.60 13.63
C ILE A 33 19.48 0.63 15.14
N HIS A 34 18.48 -0.09 15.63
CA HIS A 34 18.21 -0.26 17.06
C HIS A 34 18.03 -1.75 17.39
N ASP A 35 18.71 -2.24 18.41
CA ASP A 35 18.66 -3.63 18.86
C ASP A 35 18.88 -4.66 17.73
N GLY A 36 19.79 -4.35 16.81
CA GLY A 36 20.11 -5.21 15.67
C GLY A 36 19.06 -5.23 14.56
N LYS A 37 18.06 -4.34 14.60
CA LYS A 37 17.03 -4.17 13.57
C LYS A 37 17.20 -2.84 12.86
N LEU A 38 17.08 -2.85 11.55
CA LEU A 38 17.06 -1.66 10.70
C LEU A 38 15.63 -1.16 10.54
N TYR A 39 15.37 0.10 10.92
CA TYR A 39 14.06 0.73 10.83
C TYR A 39 14.02 1.73 9.67
N GLY A 40 12.99 1.61 8.84
CA GLY A 40 12.76 2.58 7.77
C GLY A 40 11.72 2.11 6.77
N ARG A 41 11.04 3.05 6.12
CA ARG A 41 10.14 2.78 5.01
C ARG A 41 10.93 2.21 3.83
N GLY A 42 10.48 1.07 3.27
CA GLY A 42 11.15 0.39 2.17
C GLY A 42 12.32 -0.54 2.59
N VAL A 43 12.60 -0.67 3.90
CA VAL A 43 13.64 -1.59 4.38
C VAL A 43 13.25 -3.04 4.12
N GLN A 44 12.02 -3.42 4.39
CA GLN A 44 11.51 -4.76 4.18
C GLN A 44 10.87 -4.92 2.80
N ASP A 45 10.18 -3.91 2.35
CA ASP A 45 9.42 -3.84 1.11
C ASP A 45 9.94 -2.66 0.27
N ASP A 46 10.78 -2.88 -0.76
CA ASP A 46 11.43 -4.16 -1.13
C ASP A 46 12.96 -4.01 -1.20
N LYS A 47 13.54 -2.89 -0.66
CA LYS A 47 14.98 -2.61 -0.79
C LYS A 47 15.86 -3.66 -0.08
N GLY A 48 15.43 -4.15 1.07
CA GLY A 48 16.18 -5.18 1.81
C GLY A 48 16.30 -6.49 1.02
N PRO A 49 15.18 -7.11 0.64
CA PRO A 49 15.19 -8.32 -0.19
C PRO A 49 15.92 -8.13 -1.53
N THR A 50 15.72 -7.00 -2.20
CA THR A 50 16.46 -6.66 -3.43
C THR A 50 17.97 -6.62 -3.21
N ILE A 51 18.45 -5.99 -2.14
CA ILE A 51 19.87 -6.01 -1.76
C ILE A 51 20.33 -7.44 -1.43
N GLY A 52 19.51 -8.23 -0.75
CA GLY A 52 19.78 -9.64 -0.49
C GLY A 52 20.05 -10.42 -1.79
N ALA A 53 19.22 -10.22 -2.81
CA ALA A 53 19.41 -10.83 -4.13
C ALA A 53 20.72 -10.39 -4.80
N ILE A 54 21.07 -9.11 -4.72
CA ILE A 54 22.34 -8.58 -5.25
C ILE A 54 23.55 -9.23 -4.55
N TYR A 55 23.49 -9.36 -3.22
CA TYR A 55 24.57 -10.01 -2.48
C TYR A 55 24.63 -11.51 -2.73
N GLY A 56 23.52 -12.18 -3.01
CA GLY A 56 23.49 -13.54 -3.51
C GLY A 56 24.25 -13.68 -4.83
N LEU A 57 23.99 -12.79 -5.79
CA LEU A 57 24.76 -12.73 -7.06
C LEU A 57 26.24 -12.44 -6.83
N LYS A 58 26.55 -11.50 -5.95
CA LYS A 58 27.92 -11.19 -5.58
C LYS A 58 28.65 -12.43 -5.03
N ALA A 59 28.00 -13.21 -4.18
CA ALA A 59 28.57 -14.44 -3.62
C ALA A 59 28.86 -15.47 -4.72
N ILE A 60 27.96 -15.68 -5.69
CA ILE A 60 28.17 -16.56 -6.83
C ILE A 60 29.42 -16.12 -7.62
N ARG A 61 29.52 -14.83 -7.92
CA ARG A 61 30.66 -14.26 -8.63
C ARG A 61 31.97 -14.42 -7.86
N ASP A 62 31.99 -14.04 -6.61
CA ASP A 62 33.21 -14.00 -5.78
C ASP A 62 33.74 -15.42 -5.47
N LEU A 63 32.84 -16.41 -5.45
CA LEU A 63 33.20 -17.82 -5.30
C LEU A 63 33.58 -18.49 -6.64
N GLY A 64 33.43 -17.79 -7.74
CA GLY A 64 33.71 -18.34 -9.08
C GLY A 64 32.82 -19.53 -9.46
N LEU A 65 31.58 -19.56 -8.94
CA LEU A 65 30.67 -20.66 -9.23
C LEU A 65 30.22 -20.62 -10.69
N PRO A 66 30.21 -21.79 -11.36
CA PRO A 66 29.80 -21.86 -12.77
C PRO A 66 28.30 -21.58 -12.86
N ILE A 67 27.92 -20.68 -13.75
CA ILE A 67 26.54 -20.43 -14.15
C ILE A 67 26.42 -20.64 -15.67
N ASN A 68 25.26 -21.13 -16.07
CA ASN A 68 24.92 -21.42 -17.44
C ASN A 68 23.78 -20.56 -18.00
N ARG A 69 23.42 -19.49 -17.28
CA ARG A 69 22.41 -18.52 -17.66
C ARG A 69 22.85 -17.12 -17.27
N ARG A 70 22.40 -16.14 -18.01
CA ARG A 70 22.51 -14.75 -17.60
C ARG A 70 21.56 -14.49 -16.43
N ILE A 71 21.96 -13.65 -15.50
CA ILE A 71 21.11 -13.18 -14.41
C ILE A 71 21.01 -11.68 -14.51
N ARG A 72 19.78 -11.17 -14.59
CA ARG A 72 19.49 -9.74 -14.66
C ARG A 72 18.65 -9.32 -13.45
N VAL A 73 19.17 -8.37 -12.69
CA VAL A 73 18.37 -7.68 -11.66
C VAL A 73 17.72 -6.48 -12.32
N LEU A 74 16.42 -6.37 -12.18
CA LEU A 74 15.58 -5.28 -12.64
C LEU A 74 15.10 -4.50 -11.41
N PHE A 75 15.18 -3.17 -11.48
CA PHE A 75 14.73 -2.29 -10.42
C PHE A 75 13.49 -1.54 -10.88
N GLY A 76 12.34 -1.94 -10.37
CA GLY A 76 11.07 -1.24 -10.54
C GLY A 76 11.09 0.11 -9.82
N THR A 77 10.35 1.07 -10.34
CA THR A 77 10.24 2.42 -9.78
C THR A 77 8.81 2.89 -9.62
N ASP A 78 7.84 2.00 -9.79
CA ASP A 78 6.40 2.25 -9.70
C ASP A 78 5.64 0.93 -9.45
N GLU A 79 6.17 0.05 -8.60
CA GLU A 79 5.51 -1.21 -8.26
C GLU A 79 4.23 -0.94 -7.48
N GLU A 80 4.33 -0.11 -6.45
CA GLU A 80 3.30 0.23 -5.48
C GLU A 80 2.05 0.92 -6.08
N ASN A 81 2.17 1.44 -7.32
CA ASN A 81 1.07 2.14 -8.02
C ASN A 81 0.69 1.50 -9.35
N GLY A 82 0.97 0.20 -9.53
CA GLY A 82 0.50 -0.59 -10.67
C GLY A 82 1.54 -0.88 -11.74
N SER A 83 2.82 -0.85 -11.37
CA SER A 83 3.95 -1.39 -12.15
C SER A 83 4.08 -0.80 -13.57
N SER A 84 3.81 0.50 -13.73
CA SER A 84 3.96 1.18 -15.02
C SER A 84 5.39 1.10 -15.57
N CYS A 85 6.39 1.03 -14.68
CA CYS A 85 7.79 0.84 -15.04
C CYS A 85 8.05 -0.50 -15.75
N VAL A 86 7.42 -1.58 -15.30
CA VAL A 86 7.52 -2.90 -15.95
C VAL A 86 6.84 -2.87 -17.32
N ARG A 87 5.66 -2.27 -17.41
CA ARG A 87 4.97 -2.07 -18.68
C ARG A 87 5.83 -1.28 -19.66
N TYR A 88 6.40 -0.17 -19.21
CA TYR A 88 7.30 0.64 -20.02
C TYR A 88 8.49 -0.16 -20.52
N TYR A 89 9.12 -0.97 -19.67
CA TYR A 89 10.22 -1.84 -20.05
C TYR A 89 9.84 -2.80 -21.20
N ILE A 90 8.68 -3.44 -21.08
CA ILE A 90 8.17 -4.39 -22.09
C ILE A 90 7.83 -3.66 -23.41
N GLU A 91 7.09 -2.56 -23.34
CA GLU A 91 6.64 -1.81 -24.51
C GLU A 91 7.80 -1.16 -25.29
N ASN A 92 8.92 -0.90 -24.62
CA ASN A 92 10.13 -0.35 -25.26
C ASN A 92 11.19 -1.42 -25.63
N GLY A 93 10.78 -2.68 -25.74
CA GLY A 93 11.61 -3.74 -26.24
C GLY A 93 12.61 -4.30 -25.23
N GLY A 94 12.34 -4.14 -23.94
CA GLY A 94 13.10 -4.80 -22.89
C GLY A 94 13.05 -6.32 -23.05
N GLU A 95 14.20 -6.96 -22.96
CA GLU A 95 14.31 -8.41 -23.08
C GLU A 95 13.65 -9.11 -21.89
N LEU A 96 12.70 -9.99 -22.17
CA LEU A 96 11.99 -10.73 -21.14
C LEU A 96 12.83 -11.89 -20.60
N PRO A 97 12.86 -12.09 -19.27
CA PRO A 97 13.50 -13.25 -18.69
C PRO A 97 12.83 -14.56 -19.14
N THR A 98 13.62 -15.61 -19.31
CA THR A 98 13.14 -16.98 -19.56
C THR A 98 12.40 -17.50 -18.34
N LEU A 99 12.90 -17.15 -17.16
CA LEU A 99 12.29 -17.42 -15.85
C LEU A 99 12.78 -16.36 -14.87
N GLY A 100 12.12 -16.23 -13.73
CA GLY A 100 12.50 -15.24 -12.73
C GLY A 100 11.73 -15.37 -11.43
N PHE A 101 12.09 -14.52 -10.51
CA PHE A 101 11.36 -14.33 -9.24
C PHE A 101 11.42 -12.88 -8.81
N THR A 102 10.48 -12.50 -7.97
CA THR A 102 10.58 -11.27 -7.17
C THR A 102 10.93 -11.65 -5.73
N PRO A 103 11.87 -10.94 -5.08
CA PRO A 103 12.17 -11.14 -3.67
C PRO A 103 11.15 -10.47 -2.76
N ASP A 104 10.22 -9.72 -3.32
CA ASP A 104 9.19 -8.96 -2.65
C ASP A 104 8.07 -9.87 -2.14
N GLY A 105 8.18 -10.29 -0.91
CA GLY A 105 7.16 -11.13 -0.27
C GLY A 105 7.64 -11.92 0.94
N ASP A 106 6.73 -12.69 1.50
CA ASP A 106 7.02 -13.58 2.62
C ASP A 106 7.75 -14.85 2.17
N TYR A 107 8.81 -15.22 2.89
CA TYR A 107 9.58 -16.41 2.61
C TYR A 107 8.95 -17.66 3.30
N PRO A 108 9.15 -18.88 2.77
CA PRO A 108 10.10 -19.21 1.70
C PRO A 108 9.57 -19.03 0.28
N LEU A 109 8.26 -19.01 0.07
CA LEU A 109 7.67 -18.93 -1.26
C LEU A 109 6.21 -18.48 -1.19
N ILE A 110 5.87 -17.45 -1.94
CA ILE A 110 4.49 -17.11 -2.28
C ILE A 110 4.17 -17.75 -3.64
N PHE A 111 3.15 -18.57 -3.67
CA PHE A 111 2.74 -19.29 -4.88
C PHE A 111 1.33 -18.90 -5.35
N CYS A 112 0.61 -18.10 -4.56
CA CYS A 112 -0.67 -17.49 -4.95
C CYS A 112 -0.92 -16.21 -4.15
N GLU A 113 -1.65 -15.30 -4.77
CA GLU A 113 -2.00 -14.01 -4.21
C GLU A 113 -3.51 -13.77 -4.29
N LYS A 114 -4.03 -12.90 -3.42
CA LYS A 114 -5.42 -12.47 -3.48
C LYS A 114 -5.61 -11.54 -4.69
N GLY A 115 -6.67 -11.73 -5.45
CA GLY A 115 -7.07 -10.78 -6.47
C GLY A 115 -7.48 -9.44 -5.85
N ALA A 116 -7.14 -8.35 -6.51
CA ALA A 116 -7.55 -7.00 -6.13
C ALA A 116 -8.52 -6.42 -7.17
N HIS A 117 -9.56 -5.74 -6.70
CA HIS A 117 -10.49 -5.02 -7.55
C HIS A 117 -10.78 -3.64 -6.95
N ASN A 118 -10.36 -2.60 -7.65
CA ASN A 118 -10.63 -1.22 -7.27
C ASN A 118 -11.86 -0.72 -8.03
N MET A 119 -12.84 -0.20 -7.30
CA MET A 119 -14.04 0.39 -7.89
C MET A 119 -14.17 1.85 -7.50
N LEU A 120 -14.45 2.70 -8.51
CA LEU A 120 -14.92 4.06 -8.28
C LEU A 120 -16.45 4.07 -8.35
N VAL A 121 -17.09 4.39 -7.23
CA VAL A 121 -18.55 4.50 -7.15
C VAL A 121 -18.92 5.96 -6.99
N GLY A 122 -19.80 6.44 -7.85
CA GLY A 122 -20.27 7.82 -7.82
C GLY A 122 -21.73 7.92 -8.23
N LYS A 123 -22.44 8.90 -7.65
CA LYS A 123 -23.82 9.24 -8.02
C LYS A 123 -23.94 10.75 -8.17
N LYS A 124 -24.52 11.19 -9.28
CA LYS A 124 -24.89 12.59 -9.43
C LYS A 124 -26.11 12.86 -8.53
N ILE A 125 -25.97 13.77 -7.60
CA ILE A 125 -27.07 14.23 -6.75
C ILE A 125 -27.92 15.19 -7.57
N THR A 126 -29.17 14.82 -7.86
CA THR A 126 -30.14 15.62 -8.60
C THR A 126 -31.15 16.28 -7.67
N ASP A 127 -31.36 15.72 -6.48
CA ASP A 127 -32.15 16.27 -5.40
C ASP A 127 -31.24 16.33 -4.14
N PRO A 128 -30.94 17.52 -3.61
CA PRO A 128 -30.06 17.65 -2.44
C PRO A 128 -30.68 17.09 -1.15
N GLY A 129 -31.96 16.68 -1.17
CA GLY A 129 -32.64 16.21 0.03
C GLY A 129 -32.80 17.30 1.10
N LYS A 130 -33.06 16.84 2.35
CA LYS A 130 -33.19 17.73 3.51
C LYS A 130 -31.85 18.04 4.18
N ILE A 131 -30.85 17.22 3.92
CA ILE A 131 -29.55 17.28 4.58
C ILE A 131 -28.49 17.70 3.59
N LYS A 132 -27.72 18.70 3.96
CA LYS A 132 -26.64 19.23 3.15
C LYS A 132 -25.29 18.77 3.67
N VAL A 133 -24.73 17.76 3.01
CA VAL A 133 -23.36 17.34 3.27
C VAL A 133 -22.41 18.38 2.68
N LYS A 134 -21.56 18.97 3.53
CA LYS A 134 -20.53 19.94 3.12
C LYS A 134 -19.24 19.25 2.70
N SER A 135 -18.84 18.24 3.43
CA SER A 135 -17.67 17.44 3.09
C SER A 135 -17.71 16.06 3.72
N PHE A 136 -17.06 15.11 3.05
CA PHE A 136 -16.69 13.81 3.57
C PHE A 136 -15.25 13.53 3.20
N HIS A 137 -14.41 13.24 4.17
CA HIS A 137 -13.01 12.92 3.97
C HIS A 137 -12.64 11.68 4.78
N GLY A 138 -11.88 10.78 4.17
CA GLY A 138 -11.38 9.58 4.85
C GLY A 138 -10.50 8.75 3.93
N GLY A 139 -9.70 7.88 4.57
CA GLY A 139 -8.76 7.04 3.87
C GLY A 139 -7.48 7.77 3.45
N ILE A 140 -6.43 6.99 3.19
CA ILE A 140 -5.11 7.47 2.77
C ILE A 140 -4.67 6.85 1.45
N ALA A 141 -5.09 5.60 1.17
CA ALA A 141 -4.82 4.89 -0.06
C ALA A 141 -5.91 3.83 -0.32
N ALA A 142 -6.09 3.43 -1.58
CA ALA A 142 -7.13 2.47 -1.97
C ALA A 142 -6.90 1.06 -1.42
N ASN A 143 -5.66 0.71 -1.11
CA ASN A 143 -5.24 -0.57 -0.53
C ASN A 143 -5.05 -0.54 0.99
N VAL A 144 -5.58 0.48 1.68
CA VAL A 144 -5.46 0.63 3.13
C VAL A 144 -6.86 0.75 3.76
N VAL A 145 -7.12 -0.06 4.79
CA VAL A 145 -8.30 0.08 5.65
C VAL A 145 -8.31 1.50 6.25
N THR A 146 -9.41 2.21 6.10
CA THR A 146 -9.53 3.61 6.48
C THR A 146 -9.36 3.81 7.99
N PRO A 147 -8.26 4.46 8.46
CA PRO A 147 -8.01 4.61 9.90
C PRO A 147 -8.75 5.80 10.52
N TYR A 148 -9.21 6.74 9.72
CA TYR A 148 -9.92 7.93 10.16
C TYR A 148 -10.84 8.45 9.05
N CYS A 149 -12.02 8.93 9.43
CA CYS A 149 -12.85 9.73 8.53
C CYS A 149 -13.64 10.81 9.27
N LYS A 150 -14.04 11.83 8.50
CA LYS A 150 -14.75 13.00 8.96
C LYS A 150 -15.87 13.36 7.99
N LEU A 151 -17.06 13.55 8.52
CA LEU A 151 -18.23 14.05 7.83
C LEU A 151 -18.61 15.42 8.42
N VAL A 152 -18.89 16.39 7.56
CA VAL A 152 -19.42 17.71 7.94
C VAL A 152 -20.76 17.91 7.27
N VAL A 153 -21.78 18.17 8.08
CA VAL A 153 -23.17 18.36 7.64
C VAL A 153 -23.70 19.69 8.16
N GLU A 154 -24.41 20.43 7.34
CA GLU A 154 -25.10 21.65 7.77
C GLU A 154 -26.35 21.29 8.58
N GLY A 155 -26.50 21.90 9.74
CA GLY A 155 -27.64 21.69 10.67
C GLY A 155 -27.43 20.50 11.62
N ASP A 156 -28.52 20.14 12.31
CA ASP A 156 -28.57 19.03 13.24
C ASP A 156 -28.96 17.74 12.53
N ILE A 157 -28.21 16.68 12.82
CA ILE A 157 -28.55 15.32 12.38
C ILE A 157 -28.57 14.37 13.58
N PRO A 158 -29.43 13.35 13.59
CA PRO A 158 -29.32 12.27 14.55
C PRO A 158 -28.05 11.46 14.27
N VAL A 159 -27.28 11.19 15.31
CA VAL A 159 -26.08 10.34 15.23
C VAL A 159 -26.18 9.29 16.30
N ALA A 160 -26.15 8.02 15.90
CA ALA A 160 -26.17 6.89 16.83
C ALA A 160 -24.83 6.79 17.58
N GLU A 161 -24.88 6.28 18.81
CA GLU A 161 -23.68 5.99 19.58
C GLU A 161 -22.97 4.77 19.01
N VAL A 162 -21.77 4.97 18.49
CA VAL A 162 -20.89 3.94 17.93
C VAL A 162 -19.50 4.12 18.52
N GLU A 163 -18.86 3.01 18.89
CA GLU A 163 -17.50 3.04 19.43
C GLU A 163 -16.52 3.69 18.43
N GLY A 164 -15.70 4.62 18.93
CA GLY A 164 -14.73 5.35 18.13
C GLY A 164 -15.32 6.47 17.28
N VAL A 165 -16.61 6.78 17.43
CA VAL A 165 -17.27 7.92 16.79
C VAL A 165 -17.42 9.07 17.77
N ARG A 166 -17.06 10.27 17.33
CA ARG A 166 -17.21 11.52 18.07
C ARG A 166 -18.10 12.49 17.28
N VAL A 167 -18.92 13.23 17.98
CA VAL A 167 -19.80 14.24 17.40
C VAL A 167 -19.62 15.56 18.14
N HIS A 168 -19.47 16.63 17.39
CA HIS A 168 -19.44 17.98 17.96
C HIS A 168 -20.03 19.00 16.97
N LYS A 169 -20.23 20.22 17.46
CA LYS A 169 -20.76 21.33 16.68
C LYS A 169 -19.72 22.40 16.44
N GLU A 170 -19.67 22.88 15.19
CA GLU A 170 -18.93 24.08 14.80
C GLU A 170 -19.91 25.07 14.13
N GLY A 171 -20.34 26.09 14.85
CA GLY A 171 -21.36 27.00 14.36
C GLY A 171 -22.68 26.29 14.07
N ASN A 172 -23.15 26.31 12.84
CA ASN A 172 -24.35 25.60 12.39
C ASN A 172 -24.09 24.18 11.87
N ASP A 173 -22.85 23.72 11.92
CA ASP A 173 -22.49 22.44 11.35
C ASP A 173 -22.40 21.33 12.42
N THR A 174 -22.87 20.14 12.07
CA THR A 174 -22.58 18.92 12.80
C THR A 174 -21.38 18.26 12.19
N ILE A 175 -20.37 17.96 13.02
CA ILE A 175 -19.15 17.27 12.65
C ILE A 175 -19.18 15.89 13.29
N VAL A 176 -19.05 14.87 12.46
CA VAL A 176 -18.95 13.47 12.87
C VAL A 176 -17.58 12.96 12.46
N GLU A 177 -16.81 12.52 13.44
CA GLU A 177 -15.47 11.95 13.24
C GLU A 177 -15.45 10.52 13.72
N ALA A 178 -14.83 9.65 12.97
CA ALA A 178 -14.63 8.27 13.35
C ALA A 178 -13.16 7.88 13.32
N ASP A 179 -12.72 7.19 14.37
CA ASP A 179 -11.41 6.58 14.46
C ASP A 179 -11.50 5.08 14.18
N GLY A 180 -10.51 4.58 13.49
CA GLY A 180 -10.31 3.19 13.21
C GLY A 180 -8.85 2.79 13.41
N PHE A 181 -8.44 1.75 12.73
CA PHE A 181 -7.05 1.28 12.71
C PHE A 181 -6.70 0.83 11.30
N GLY A 182 -5.64 1.40 10.74
CA GLY A 182 -5.19 1.09 9.39
C GLY A 182 -4.59 -0.33 9.31
N ALA A 183 -4.91 -1.02 8.23
CA ALA A 183 -4.29 -2.28 7.86
C ALA A 183 -4.21 -2.38 6.34
N HIS A 184 -3.35 -3.24 5.84
CA HIS A 184 -3.27 -3.49 4.40
C HIS A 184 -4.58 -4.10 3.88
N GLY A 185 -5.02 -3.68 2.70
CA GLY A 185 -6.28 -4.13 2.10
C GLY A 185 -6.35 -5.65 1.83
N SER A 186 -5.21 -6.34 1.77
CA SER A 186 -5.17 -7.80 1.67
C SER A 186 -5.46 -8.54 2.98
N THR A 187 -5.35 -7.84 4.12
CA THR A 187 -5.61 -8.36 5.47
C THR A 187 -6.51 -7.41 6.27
N PRO A 188 -7.72 -7.09 5.76
CA PRO A 188 -8.58 -6.07 6.37
C PRO A 188 -9.03 -6.43 7.78
N GLU A 189 -9.03 -7.70 8.13
CA GLU A 189 -9.34 -8.21 9.46
C GLU A 189 -8.36 -7.77 10.55
N LYS A 190 -7.20 -7.26 10.16
CA LYS A 190 -6.22 -6.66 11.08
C LYS A 190 -6.47 -5.18 11.34
N GLY A 191 -7.42 -4.58 10.62
CA GLY A 191 -7.78 -3.18 10.73
C GLY A 191 -9.17 -2.97 11.31
N ILE A 192 -9.51 -1.70 11.53
CA ILE A 192 -10.84 -1.24 11.90
C ILE A 192 -11.19 -0.09 10.96
N ASN A 193 -12.22 -0.29 10.15
CA ASN A 193 -12.60 0.69 9.14
C ASN A 193 -13.43 1.83 9.75
N ALA A 194 -12.82 3.02 9.84
CA ALA A 194 -13.48 4.22 10.37
C ALA A 194 -14.71 4.63 9.53
N ALA A 195 -14.69 4.38 8.21
CA ALA A 195 -15.83 4.73 7.36
C ALA A 195 -17.07 3.87 7.68
N GLU A 196 -16.89 2.58 7.96
CA GLU A 196 -18.00 1.71 8.39
C GLU A 196 -18.61 2.18 9.71
N ARG A 197 -17.77 2.55 10.69
CA ARG A 197 -18.23 3.12 11.97
C ARG A 197 -19.02 4.41 11.75
N LEU A 198 -18.52 5.30 10.93
CA LEU A 198 -19.18 6.56 10.62
C LEU A 198 -20.53 6.32 9.92
N PHE A 199 -20.57 5.48 8.90
CA PHE A 199 -21.82 5.16 8.21
C PHE A 199 -22.84 4.48 9.12
N GLU A 200 -22.39 3.59 10.01
CA GLU A 200 -23.27 3.00 11.02
C GLU A 200 -23.87 4.05 11.95
N ALA A 201 -23.07 5.05 12.36
CA ALA A 201 -23.54 6.13 13.23
C ALA A 201 -24.56 7.05 12.57
N VAL A 202 -24.53 7.21 11.24
CA VAL A 202 -25.42 8.10 10.48
C VAL A 202 -26.43 7.37 9.60
N LYS A 203 -26.58 6.07 9.73
CA LYS A 203 -27.43 5.25 8.84
C LYS A 203 -28.91 5.62 8.84
N ASP A 204 -29.40 6.22 9.92
CA ASP A 204 -30.81 6.61 10.10
C ASP A 204 -31.06 8.09 9.74
N VAL A 205 -30.11 8.71 9.05
CA VAL A 205 -30.19 10.10 8.60
C VAL A 205 -30.79 10.15 7.19
N ASP A 206 -32.01 10.76 7.06
CA ASP A 206 -32.81 10.88 5.83
C ASP A 206 -32.65 12.27 5.14
#